data_b1ebd7e87ec249e55c6ce44249a8eebd
#
_entry.id   b1ebd7e87ec249e55c6ce44249a8eebd
#
_cell.length_a   1.000
_cell.length_b   1.000
_cell.length_c   1.000
_cell.angle_alpha   90.00
_cell.angle_beta   90.00
_cell.angle_gamma   90.00
#
_symmetry.space_group_name_H-M   'P 1'
#
loop_
_entity.id
_entity.type
_entity.pdbx_description
1 polymer ?
#
loop_
_entity_poly.entity_id
_entity_poly.type
_entity_poly.pdbx_seq_one_letter_code
_entity_poly.pdbx_strand_id
1 'polypeptide(L)' 'MDARIKHLNSRIDRLEAEFERNRQQLLHLADENRRGTSDYDALLERNLHINDEIQSLLNAIWKLEEQQQHQ' A
#
# COMPACT_ATOMS: atom_id res chain seq x y z
N MET A 1 -10.65 -4.03 -21.45
CA MET A 1 -10.17 -3.98 -20.06
C MET A 1 -11.15 -3.19 -19.20
N ASP A 2 -11.46 -3.70 -18.03
CA ASP A 2 -12.40 -3.02 -17.12
C ASP A 2 -11.75 -1.75 -16.56
N ALA A 3 -12.39 -0.60 -16.77
CA ALA A 3 -11.87 0.68 -16.30
C ALA A 3 -11.77 0.73 -14.77
N ARG A 4 -12.66 0.02 -14.08
CA ARG A 4 -12.62 -0.04 -12.61
C ARG A 4 -11.37 -0.77 -12.13
N ILE A 5 -11.03 -1.88 -12.76
CA ILE A 5 -9.82 -2.64 -12.41
C ILE A 5 -8.58 -1.80 -12.70
N LYS A 6 -8.54 -1.11 -13.84
CA LYS A 6 -7.42 -0.24 -14.18
C LYS A 6 -7.24 0.86 -13.15
N HIS A 7 -8.34 1.48 -12.72
CA HIS A 7 -8.30 2.54 -11.70
C HIS A 7 -7.77 2.01 -10.36
N LEU A 8 -8.24 0.82 -9.95
CA LEU A 8 -7.78 0.21 -8.70
C LEU A 8 -6.29 -0.15 -8.76
N ASN A 9 -5.82 -0.67 -9.88
CA ASN A 9 -4.41 -0.97 -10.06
C ASN A 9 -3.55 0.30 -9.99
N SER A 10 -4.02 1.40 -10.58
CA SER A 10 -3.30 2.68 -10.50
C SER A 10 -3.19 3.17 -9.07
N ARG A 11 -4.24 2.99 -8.27
CA ARG A 11 -4.22 3.36 -6.87
C ARG A 11 -3.23 2.50 -6.08
N ILE A 12 -3.20 1.19 -6.36
CA ILE A 12 -2.24 0.27 -5.73
C ILE A 12 -0.82 0.71 -6.05
N ASP A 13 -0.54 1.04 -7.31
CA ASP A 13 0.81 1.48 -7.72
C ASP A 13 1.26 2.70 -6.94
N ARG A 14 0.37 3.68 -6.74
CA ARG A 14 0.69 4.87 -5.96
C ARG A 14 0.94 4.55 -4.49
N LEU A 15 0.13 3.66 -3.93
CA LEU A 15 0.30 3.24 -2.53
C LEU A 15 1.60 2.46 -2.34
N GLU A 16 1.95 1.60 -3.28
CA GLU A 16 3.21 0.86 -3.22
C GLU A 16 4.41 1.82 -3.29
N ALA A 17 4.33 2.87 -4.11
CA ALA A 17 5.38 3.87 -4.20
C ALA A 17 5.54 4.62 -2.87
N GLU A 18 4.43 4.99 -2.23
CA GLU A 18 4.48 5.64 -0.92
C GLU A 18 5.05 4.69 0.14
N PHE A 19 4.61 3.44 0.12
CA PHE A 19 5.10 2.42 1.05
C PHE A 19 6.63 2.30 0.94
N GLU A 20 7.15 2.23 -0.28
CA GLU A 20 8.59 2.09 -0.49
C GLU A 20 9.36 3.34 -0.02
N ARG A 21 8.85 4.54 -0.27
CA ARG A 21 9.48 5.76 0.23
C ARG A 21 9.52 5.77 1.76
N ASN A 22 8.42 5.37 2.39
CA ASN A 22 8.36 5.29 3.86
C ASN A 22 9.33 4.25 4.40
N ARG A 23 9.45 3.12 3.71
CA ARG A 23 10.40 2.06 4.10
C ARG A 23 11.83 2.57 4.08
N GLN A 24 12.20 3.33 3.04
CA GLN A 24 13.53 3.91 2.94
C GLN A 24 13.81 4.88 4.08
N GLN A 25 12.82 5.71 4.45
CA GLN A 25 12.94 6.63 5.57
C GLN A 25 13.08 5.88 6.90
N LEU A 26 12.32 4.80 7.06
CA LEU A 26 12.41 3.97 8.27
C LEU A 26 13.79 3.37 8.43
N LEU A 27 14.38 2.87 7.34
CA LEU A 27 15.73 2.32 7.37
C LEU A 27 16.75 3.39 7.73
N HIS A 28 16.59 4.60 7.20
CA HIS A 28 17.48 5.72 7.49
C HIS A 28 17.40 6.10 8.98
N LEU A 29 16.18 6.19 9.53
CA LEU A 29 16.01 6.50 10.95
C LEU A 29 16.59 5.39 11.84
N ALA A 30 16.46 4.13 11.44
CA ALA A 30 17.03 3.01 12.17
C ALA A 30 18.56 3.09 12.18
N ASP A 31 19.17 3.47 11.05
CA ASP A 31 20.63 3.63 10.95
C ASP A 31 21.14 4.77 11.85
N GLU A 32 20.30 5.78 12.09
CA GLU A 32 20.64 6.90 12.98
C GLU A 32 20.31 6.62 14.45
N ASN A 33 19.92 5.37 14.79
CA ASN A 33 19.46 4.98 16.12
C ASN A 33 18.23 5.76 16.59
N ARG A 34 17.35 6.09 15.65
CA ARG A 34 16.15 6.88 15.92
C ARG A 34 14.88 6.03 15.94
N ARG A 35 15.03 4.74 16.19
CA ARG A 35 13.88 3.85 16.42
C ARG A 35 13.18 4.28 17.70
N GLY A 36 11.86 4.18 17.69
CA GLY A 36 11.06 4.57 18.85
C GLY A 36 10.78 6.05 18.96
N THR A 37 11.25 6.85 18.01
CA THR A 37 10.85 8.26 17.92
C THR A 37 9.44 8.35 17.36
N SER A 38 8.76 9.49 17.59
CA SER A 38 7.41 9.69 17.07
C SER A 38 7.39 9.65 15.53
N ASP A 39 8.46 10.13 14.88
CA ASP A 39 8.57 10.08 13.42
C ASP A 39 8.63 8.64 12.91
N TYR A 40 9.44 7.80 13.57
CA TYR A 40 9.57 6.38 13.22
C TYR A 40 8.22 5.68 13.38
N ASP A 41 7.56 5.89 14.53
CA ASP A 41 6.28 5.25 14.82
C ASP A 41 5.19 5.69 13.84
N ALA A 42 5.16 6.96 13.47
CA ALA A 42 4.18 7.48 12.51
C ALA A 42 4.36 6.84 11.13
N LEU A 43 5.60 6.67 10.68
CA LEU A 43 5.87 6.01 9.39
C LEU A 43 5.49 4.54 9.41
N LEU A 44 5.78 3.83 10.52
CA LEU A 44 5.36 2.43 10.67
C LEU A 44 3.86 2.29 10.60
N GLU A 45 3.14 3.13 11.34
CA GLU A 45 1.69 3.11 11.37
C GLU A 45 1.11 3.41 9.98
N ARG A 46 1.66 4.43 9.30
CA ARG A 46 1.22 4.74 7.94
C ARG A 46 1.42 3.57 7.00
N ASN A 47 2.56 2.88 7.09
CA ASN A 47 2.82 1.72 6.23
C ASN A 47 1.89 0.54 6.52
N LEU A 48 1.51 0.35 7.77
CA LEU A 48 0.51 -0.67 8.12
C LEU A 48 -0.85 -0.35 7.47
N HIS A 49 -1.27 0.92 7.51
CA HIS A 49 -2.51 1.37 6.86
C HIS A 49 -2.44 1.19 5.35
N ILE A 50 -1.30 1.52 4.73
CA ILE A 50 -1.11 1.34 3.29
C ILE A 50 -1.25 -0.14 2.93
N ASN A 51 -0.62 -1.02 3.69
CA ASN A 51 -0.71 -2.46 3.44
C ASN A 51 -2.16 -2.95 3.50
N ASP A 52 -2.90 -2.53 4.51
CA ASP A 52 -4.31 -2.90 4.66
C ASP A 52 -5.15 -2.40 3.48
N GLU A 53 -4.90 -1.16 3.03
CA GLU A 53 -5.62 -0.60 1.90
C GLU A 53 -5.30 -1.35 0.61
N ILE A 54 -4.03 -1.70 0.39
CA ILE A 54 -3.63 -2.50 -0.78
C ILE A 54 -4.35 -3.84 -0.77
N GLN A 55 -4.41 -4.52 0.38
CA GLN A 55 -5.12 -5.80 0.48
C GLN A 55 -6.60 -5.65 0.14
N SER A 56 -7.23 -4.59 0.62
CA SER A 56 -8.65 -4.31 0.31
C SER A 56 -8.85 -4.08 -1.18
N LEU A 57 -7.93 -3.35 -1.82
CA LEU A 57 -8.00 -3.07 -3.25
C LEU A 57 -7.79 -4.34 -4.07
N LEU A 58 -6.85 -5.20 -3.67
CA LEU A 58 -6.64 -6.49 -4.34
C LEU A 58 -7.88 -7.37 -4.24
N ASN A 59 -8.54 -7.39 -3.08
CA ASN A 59 -9.78 -8.14 -2.92
C ASN A 59 -10.88 -7.60 -3.84
N ALA A 60 -10.97 -6.27 -3.98
CA ALA A 60 -11.95 -5.65 -4.87
C ALA A 60 -11.69 -6.02 -6.34
N ILE A 61 -10.42 -6.01 -6.75
CA ILE A 61 -10.03 -6.42 -8.10
C ILE A 61 -10.40 -7.88 -8.35
N TRP A 62 -10.08 -8.75 -7.39
CA TRP A 62 -10.37 -10.18 -7.49
C TRP A 62 -11.88 -10.41 -7.69
N LYS A 63 -12.71 -9.71 -6.92
CA LYS A 63 -14.17 -9.84 -7.04
C LYS A 63 -14.66 -9.36 -8.39
N LEU A 64 -14.10 -8.28 -8.93
CA LEU A 64 -14.47 -7.78 -10.24
C LEU A 64 -14.07 -8.77 -11.34
N GLU A 65 -12.88 -9.35 -11.25
CA GLU A 65 -12.42 -10.34 -12.20
C GLU A 65 -13.30 -11.59 -12.14
N GLU A 66 -13.69 -12.03 -10.96
CA GLU A 66 -14.56 -13.17 -10.78
C GLU A 66 -15.93 -12.94 -11.42
N GLN A 67 -16.49 -11.73 -11.25
CA GLN A 67 -17.75 -11.37 -11.90
C GLN A 67 -17.66 -11.45 -13.43
N GLN A 68 -16.54 -11.04 -13.98
CA GLN A 68 -16.34 -11.08 -15.44
C GLN A 68 -16.24 -12.49 -15.97
N GLN A 69 -15.71 -13.42 -15.18
CA GLN A 69 -15.57 -14.83 -15.59
C GLN A 69 -16.90 -15.56 -15.63
N HIS A 70 -17.90 -15.07 -14.91
CA HIS A 70 -19.22 -15.72 -14.83
C HIS A 70 -20.22 -15.18 -15.84
N GLN A 71 -19.79 -14.31 -16.73
CA GLN A 71 -20.60 -13.85 -17.83
C GLN A 71 -20.25 -14.64 -19.11
#